data_d8fd68430efd23efbf0edaeadfb3a939
#
_entry.id   d8fd68430efd23efbf0edaeadfb3a939
#
_cell.length_a   1.000
_cell.length_b   1.000
_cell.length_c   1.000
_cell.angle_alpha   90.00
_cell.angle_beta   90.00
_cell.angle_gamma   90.00
#
_symmetry.space_group_name_H-M   'P 1'
#
loop_
_entity.id
_entity.type
_entity.pdbx_description
1 polymer ?
#
loop_
_entity_poly.entity_id
_entity_poly.type
_entity_poly.pdbx_seq_one_letter_code
_entity_poly.pdbx_strand_id
1 'polypeptide(L)'
;MEQFHHGHHVRLRSSELGTYLHADEDGHGVSLHHRRASMKAAWAVHVYQPPEAFVPYLLLHSAAYGRYLAATDEPAPQGHHGRRVEQRNYDHPEVDAQGMIWLAVLTASGDKVFLRNFNGGCLRANGRYRPWNNGASVDDVDVNDIGNLSTMMHWVVEDIPAREIMPLLPRPAWLTLPAVISPSRVIVYVWLDADGTVLSEGSFSFSGRSVFRLRSELARWLADNGIAIVDAPDLVMCLPTRDGRIFPLVVDLPRSLQPLHIIVVIVGTPAHEVLRYADVDA
;
A
#
# COMPACT_ATOMS: atom_id res chain seq x y z
N MET A 1 7.38 11.60 15.79
CA MET A 1 5.95 11.51 15.42
C MET A 1 5.52 12.66 14.53
N GLU A 2 6.14 13.82 14.59
CA GLU A 2 5.81 15.00 13.76
C GLU A 2 5.92 14.76 12.24
N GLN A 3 6.64 13.73 11.82
CA GLN A 3 6.81 13.36 10.40
C GLN A 3 5.71 12.43 9.88
N PHE A 4 4.84 11.90 10.73
CA PHE A 4 3.77 10.97 10.34
C PHE A 4 2.41 11.57 10.63
N HIS A 5 1.83 12.22 9.63
CA HIS A 5 0.48 12.77 9.74
C HIS A 5 -0.54 11.78 9.19
N HIS A 6 -1.63 11.61 9.92
CA HIS A 6 -2.69 10.70 9.51
C HIS A 6 -3.30 11.09 8.15
N GLY A 7 -3.34 10.12 7.23
CA GLY A 7 -3.84 10.31 5.87
C GLY A 7 -2.82 10.88 4.87
N HIS A 8 -1.62 11.27 5.32
CA HIS A 8 -0.54 11.70 4.43
C HIS A 8 0.19 10.50 3.83
N HIS A 9 0.89 10.74 2.73
CA HIS A 9 1.76 9.75 2.13
C HIS A 9 3.23 10.07 2.45
N VAL A 10 4.01 9.02 2.69
CA VAL A 10 5.44 9.14 2.94
C VAL A 10 6.23 8.13 2.10
N ARG A 11 7.51 8.44 1.87
CA ARG A 11 8.54 7.49 1.43
C ARG A 11 9.44 7.17 2.61
N LEU A 12 9.82 5.92 2.72
CA LEU A 12 10.82 5.46 3.68
C LEU A 12 12.12 5.20 2.93
N ARG A 13 13.12 6.06 3.12
CA ARG A 13 14.45 5.91 2.52
C ARG A 13 15.42 5.37 3.56
N SER A 14 16.08 4.25 3.24
CA SER A 14 17.17 3.74 4.06
C SER A 14 18.29 4.79 4.16
N SER A 15 18.65 5.17 5.38
CA SER A 15 19.73 6.13 5.62
C SER A 15 21.08 5.60 5.13
N GLU A 16 21.31 4.30 5.25
CA GLU A 16 22.58 3.66 4.87
C GLU A 16 22.67 3.40 3.37
N LEU A 17 21.61 2.86 2.77
CA LEU A 17 21.61 2.39 1.38
C LEU A 17 21.12 3.44 0.38
N GLY A 18 20.45 4.51 0.84
CA GLY A 18 19.85 5.53 -0.01
C GLY A 18 18.70 5.00 -0.88
N THR A 19 18.20 3.79 -0.62
CA THR A 19 17.11 3.13 -1.34
C THR A 19 15.80 3.28 -0.60
N TYR A 20 14.69 3.20 -1.33
CA TYR A 20 13.34 3.36 -0.84
C TYR A 20 12.64 2.02 -0.63
N LEU A 21 11.82 1.93 0.41
CA LEU A 21 10.97 0.78 0.67
C LEU A 21 9.83 0.73 -0.35
N HIS A 22 9.75 -0.35 -1.13
CA HIS A 22 8.77 -0.55 -2.18
C HIS A 22 7.85 -1.73 -1.88
N ALA A 23 6.59 -1.57 -2.18
CA ALA A 23 5.62 -2.64 -2.31
C ALA A 23 5.85 -3.38 -3.64
N ASP A 24 6.07 -4.68 -3.62
CA ASP A 24 6.38 -5.46 -4.82
C ASP A 24 5.14 -5.80 -5.65
N GLU A 25 5.35 -5.99 -6.95
CA GLU A 25 4.28 -6.28 -7.91
C GLU A 25 3.60 -7.64 -7.73
N ASP A 26 4.19 -8.54 -6.97
CA ASP A 26 3.56 -9.82 -6.62
C ASP A 26 2.39 -9.62 -5.65
N GLY A 27 2.33 -8.44 -4.99
CA GLY A 27 1.33 -8.07 -4.00
C GLY A 27 1.61 -8.65 -2.62
N HIS A 28 2.77 -9.25 -2.40
CA HIS A 28 3.19 -9.83 -1.11
C HIS A 28 4.54 -9.29 -0.67
N GLY A 29 5.53 -9.30 -1.56
CA GLY A 29 6.88 -8.90 -1.24
C GLY A 29 7.03 -7.41 -0.96
N VAL A 30 8.11 -7.10 -0.24
CA VAL A 30 8.59 -5.74 0.00
C VAL A 30 10.09 -5.72 -0.27
N SER A 31 10.52 -4.78 -1.08
CA SER A 31 11.92 -4.68 -1.51
C SER A 31 12.45 -3.25 -1.45
N LEU A 32 13.74 -3.09 -1.74
CA LEU A 32 14.41 -1.81 -1.73
C LEU A 32 14.82 -1.41 -3.15
N HIS A 33 14.41 -0.21 -3.57
CA HIS A 33 14.71 0.30 -4.91
C HIS A 33 15.21 1.75 -4.89
N HIS A 34 16.02 2.13 -5.89
CA HIS A 34 16.48 3.51 -6.06
C HIS A 34 15.41 4.45 -6.63
N ARG A 35 14.30 3.90 -7.16
CA ARG A 35 13.27 4.69 -7.82
C ARG A 35 12.42 5.43 -6.79
N ARG A 36 12.68 6.73 -6.62
CA ARG A 36 11.93 7.63 -5.72
C ARG A 36 10.51 7.90 -6.25
N ALA A 37 10.39 8.33 -7.50
CA ALA A 37 9.13 8.66 -8.16
C ALA A 37 8.35 7.39 -8.55
N SER A 38 7.68 6.78 -7.57
CA SER A 38 6.92 5.54 -7.76
C SER A 38 5.81 5.41 -6.72
N MET A 39 4.60 5.10 -7.16
CA MET A 39 3.49 4.75 -6.25
C MET A 39 3.83 3.54 -5.35
N LYS A 40 4.73 2.67 -5.80
CA LYS A 40 5.19 1.52 -5.00
C LYS A 40 6.05 1.95 -3.80
N ALA A 41 6.68 3.12 -3.84
CA ALA A 41 7.43 3.70 -2.74
C ALA A 41 6.55 4.55 -1.80
N ALA A 42 5.31 4.82 -2.18
CA ALA A 42 4.40 5.65 -1.42
C ALA A 42 3.59 4.80 -0.42
N TRP A 43 3.65 5.21 0.84
CA TRP A 43 2.94 4.57 1.94
C TRP A 43 2.03 5.60 2.62
N ALA A 44 0.72 5.33 2.63
CA ALA A 44 -0.22 6.15 3.38
C ALA A 44 -0.10 5.84 4.87
N VAL A 45 -0.06 6.88 5.67
CA VAL A 45 0.08 6.79 7.13
C VAL A 45 -1.29 6.74 7.77
N HIS A 46 -1.59 5.66 8.49
CA HIS A 46 -2.75 5.59 9.36
C HIS A 46 -2.26 5.61 10.81
N VAL A 47 -2.60 6.67 11.53
CA VAL A 47 -2.29 6.76 12.96
C VAL A 47 -3.37 6.00 13.73
N TYR A 48 -2.94 5.07 14.55
CA TYR A 48 -3.79 4.26 15.41
C TYR A 48 -3.38 4.46 16.87
N GLN A 49 -4.30 4.95 17.67
CA GLN A 49 -4.07 5.15 19.11
C GLN A 49 -5.12 4.38 19.89
N PRO A 50 -4.77 3.20 20.44
CA PRO A 50 -5.62 2.50 21.39
C PRO A 50 -5.88 3.37 22.62
N PRO A 51 -7.05 3.25 23.28
CA PRO A 51 -7.39 4.07 24.46
C PRO A 51 -6.37 3.97 25.60
N GLU A 52 -5.68 2.85 25.71
CA GLU A 52 -4.70 2.56 26.77
C GLU A 52 -3.25 2.91 26.38
N ALA A 53 -3.01 3.34 25.14
CA ALA A 53 -1.68 3.63 24.66
C ALA A 53 -1.29 5.10 24.91
N PHE A 54 -0.13 5.31 25.53
CA PHE A 54 0.43 6.66 25.76
C PHE A 54 1.01 7.28 24.49
N VAL A 55 1.37 6.45 23.49
CA VAL A 55 1.93 6.90 22.21
C VAL A 55 1.13 6.30 21.07
N PRO A 56 0.90 7.05 20.00
CA PRO A 56 0.23 6.52 18.81
C PRO A 56 1.12 5.55 18.05
N TYR A 57 0.48 4.56 17.45
CA TYR A 57 1.07 3.61 16.51
C TYR A 57 0.78 4.00 15.07
N LEU A 58 1.50 3.39 14.16
CA LEU A 58 1.36 3.60 12.72
C LEU A 58 0.97 2.30 12.03
N LEU A 59 0.10 2.42 11.04
CA LEU A 59 -0.14 1.42 10.02
C LEU A 59 0.30 2.05 8.69
N LEU A 60 1.15 1.37 7.94
CA LEU A 60 1.67 1.86 6.66
C LEU A 60 0.97 1.11 5.52
N HIS A 61 0.10 1.83 4.83
CA HIS A 61 -0.73 1.30 3.75
C HIS A 61 -0.13 1.63 2.40
N SER A 62 0.17 0.62 1.58
CA SER A 62 0.73 0.81 0.24
C SER A 62 -0.24 1.58 -0.66
N ALA A 63 0.17 2.74 -1.14
CA ALA A 63 -0.58 3.52 -2.11
C ALA A 63 -0.72 2.84 -3.47
N ALA A 64 0.14 1.85 -3.76
CA ALA A 64 0.07 1.07 -5.00
C ALA A 64 -0.96 -0.05 -4.95
N TYR A 65 -1.01 -0.82 -3.86
CA TYR A 65 -1.73 -2.09 -3.83
C TYR A 65 -2.75 -2.21 -2.70
N GLY A 66 -2.89 -1.19 -1.84
CA GLY A 66 -3.88 -1.17 -0.77
C GLY A 66 -3.65 -2.22 0.31
N ARG A 67 -2.38 -2.56 0.57
CA ARG A 67 -2.01 -3.55 1.58
C ARG A 67 -1.11 -2.93 2.63
N TYR A 68 -1.18 -3.45 3.84
CA TYR A 68 -0.38 -2.96 4.97
C TYR A 68 0.99 -3.63 5.02
N LEU A 69 1.99 -2.84 5.38
CA LEU A 69 3.32 -3.34 5.73
C LEU A 69 3.22 -4.15 7.01
N ALA A 70 3.60 -5.42 6.96
CA ALA A 70 3.47 -6.34 8.08
C ALA A 70 4.76 -7.11 8.33
N ALA A 71 5.15 -7.25 9.60
CA ALA A 71 6.10 -8.24 10.05
C ALA A 71 5.40 -9.60 10.18
N THR A 72 6.10 -10.68 9.87
CA THR A 72 5.64 -12.05 10.02
C THR A 72 6.53 -12.82 10.99
N ASP A 73 6.10 -14.01 11.40
CA ASP A 73 6.95 -14.91 12.20
C ASP A 73 7.86 -15.78 11.34
N GLU A 74 7.70 -15.70 9.99
CA GLU A 74 8.57 -16.46 9.09
C GLU A 74 9.98 -15.85 9.05
N PRO A 75 11.01 -16.70 8.94
CA PRO A 75 12.38 -16.22 8.78
C PRO A 75 12.52 -15.37 7.51
N ALA A 76 13.36 -14.36 7.58
CA ALA A 76 13.70 -13.54 6.42
C ALA A 76 14.32 -14.42 5.31
N PRO A 77 14.21 -14.01 4.03
CA PRO A 77 14.86 -14.72 2.93
C PRO A 77 16.36 -14.91 3.15
N GLN A 78 16.92 -15.96 2.58
CA GLN A 78 18.35 -16.27 2.71
C GLN A 78 19.25 -15.07 2.41
N GLY A 79 20.15 -14.76 3.33
CA GLY A 79 21.05 -13.60 3.25
C GLY A 79 20.51 -12.33 3.88
N HIS A 80 19.29 -12.34 4.40
CA HIS A 80 18.72 -11.29 5.23
C HIS A 80 18.69 -11.71 6.70
N HIS A 81 18.69 -10.74 7.60
CA HIS A 81 18.59 -10.97 9.04
C HIS A 81 17.15 -10.90 9.53
N GLY A 82 16.84 -11.66 10.57
CA GLY A 82 15.59 -11.56 11.30
C GLY A 82 14.40 -12.24 10.60
N ARG A 83 13.23 -11.60 10.68
CA ARG A 83 11.95 -12.12 10.19
C ARG A 83 11.51 -11.41 8.92
N ARG A 84 10.66 -12.07 8.16
CA ARG A 84 10.12 -11.55 6.88
C ARG A 84 9.21 -10.36 7.12
N VAL A 85 9.30 -9.39 6.20
CA VAL A 85 8.34 -8.30 6.04
C VAL A 85 7.61 -8.48 4.73
N GLU A 86 6.30 -8.28 4.74
CA GLU A 86 5.47 -8.41 3.54
C GLU A 86 4.28 -7.44 3.54
N GLN A 87 3.55 -7.42 2.43
CA GLN A 87 2.28 -6.73 2.27
C GLN A 87 1.13 -7.67 2.64
N ARG A 88 0.24 -7.27 3.56
CA ARG A 88 -0.94 -8.05 3.95
C ARG A 88 -2.23 -7.27 3.87
N ASN A 89 -3.31 -7.95 3.48
CA ASN A 89 -4.66 -7.42 3.63
C ASN A 89 -5.05 -7.49 5.10
N TYR A 90 -5.66 -6.40 5.58
CA TYR A 90 -6.16 -6.35 6.95
C TYR A 90 -7.36 -7.28 7.19
N ASP A 91 -8.22 -7.44 6.18
CA ASP A 91 -9.49 -8.17 6.27
C ASP A 91 -9.34 -9.70 6.18
N HIS A 92 -8.12 -10.21 6.08
CA HIS A 92 -7.90 -11.65 6.07
C HIS A 92 -8.01 -12.22 7.50
N PRO A 93 -8.94 -13.16 7.78
CA PRO A 93 -9.23 -13.63 9.14
C PRO A 93 -8.04 -14.33 9.84
N GLU A 94 -7.05 -14.78 9.08
CA GLU A 94 -5.85 -15.44 9.60
C GLU A 94 -4.67 -14.47 9.85
N VAL A 95 -4.88 -13.18 9.61
CA VAL A 95 -3.79 -12.21 9.71
C VAL A 95 -3.68 -11.66 11.13
N ASP A 96 -2.54 -11.85 11.75
CA ASP A 96 -2.19 -11.16 12.98
C ASP A 96 -2.08 -9.65 12.73
N ALA A 97 -3.09 -8.91 13.20
CA ALA A 97 -3.13 -7.47 13.08
C ALA A 97 -1.94 -6.79 13.80
N GLN A 98 -1.35 -7.43 14.80
CA GLN A 98 -0.21 -6.89 15.56
C GLN A 98 1.03 -6.76 14.68
N GLY A 99 1.22 -7.68 13.74
CA GLY A 99 2.31 -7.61 12.77
C GLY A 99 2.28 -6.37 11.87
N MET A 100 1.11 -5.71 11.70
CA MET A 100 0.95 -4.49 10.90
C MET A 100 1.16 -3.20 11.70
N ILE A 101 1.28 -3.29 13.03
CA ILE A 101 1.37 -2.16 13.93
C ILE A 101 2.84 -1.77 14.13
N TRP A 102 3.15 -0.51 13.90
CA TRP A 102 4.50 0.03 14.02
C TRP A 102 4.56 1.21 14.96
N LEU A 103 5.64 1.34 15.68
CA LEU A 103 5.98 2.50 16.49
C LEU A 103 7.16 3.22 15.85
N ALA A 104 7.00 4.49 15.53
CA ALA A 104 8.12 5.33 15.08
C ALA A 104 8.85 5.90 16.29
N VAL A 105 10.14 5.61 16.37
CA VAL A 105 11.03 6.12 17.41
C VAL A 105 12.10 6.99 16.75
N LEU A 106 12.20 8.25 17.15
CA LEU A 106 13.23 9.17 16.65
C LEU A 106 14.62 8.74 17.13
N THR A 107 15.61 8.87 16.25
CA THR A 107 17.01 8.77 16.65
C THR A 107 17.38 9.96 17.55
N ALA A 108 18.50 9.85 18.25
CA ALA A 108 19.01 10.95 19.09
C ALA A 108 19.29 12.25 18.31
N SER A 109 19.62 12.15 17.01
CA SER A 109 19.78 13.31 16.11
C SER A 109 18.46 13.94 15.67
N GLY A 110 17.33 13.23 15.80
CA GLY A 110 16.01 13.73 15.43
C GLY A 110 15.70 13.75 13.92
N ASP A 111 16.65 13.41 13.07
CA ASP A 111 16.55 13.44 11.59
C ASP A 111 16.14 12.10 10.97
N LYS A 112 16.11 11.02 11.75
CA LYS A 112 15.83 9.67 11.33
C LYS A 112 14.89 8.98 12.31
N VAL A 113 14.28 7.89 11.87
CA VAL A 113 13.39 7.07 12.69
C VAL A 113 13.79 5.60 12.63
N PHE A 114 13.48 4.90 13.72
CA PHE A 114 13.33 3.45 13.74
C PHE A 114 11.84 3.13 13.65
N LEU A 115 11.49 2.14 12.85
CA LEU A 115 10.13 1.60 12.83
C LEU A 115 10.15 0.27 13.57
N ARG A 116 9.70 0.31 14.82
CA ARG A 116 9.62 -0.87 15.68
C ARG A 116 8.28 -1.54 15.51
N ASN A 117 8.28 -2.83 15.21
CA ASN A 117 7.05 -3.61 15.13
C ASN A 117 6.48 -3.89 16.52
N PHE A 118 5.17 -3.99 16.64
CA PHE A 118 4.50 -4.29 17.91
C PHE A 118 4.94 -5.64 18.50
N ASN A 119 5.17 -6.65 17.64
CA ASN A 119 5.67 -7.97 18.03
C ASN A 119 7.19 -7.98 18.33
N GLY A 120 7.82 -6.82 18.39
CA GLY A 120 9.26 -6.65 18.64
C GLY A 120 10.08 -6.59 17.35
N GLY A 121 11.32 -6.16 17.47
CA GLY A 121 12.25 -5.95 16.36
C GLY A 121 12.00 -4.64 15.59
N CYS A 122 12.97 -4.26 14.78
CA CYS A 122 12.95 -3.03 13.99
C CYS A 122 13.03 -3.33 12.49
N LEU A 123 12.32 -2.52 11.69
CA LEU A 123 12.41 -2.58 10.23
C LEU A 123 13.85 -2.32 9.79
N ARG A 124 14.41 -3.24 9.03
CA ARG A 124 15.80 -3.24 8.57
C ARG A 124 15.86 -3.22 7.05
N ALA A 125 16.69 -2.35 6.51
CA ALA A 125 17.10 -2.38 5.12
C ALA A 125 18.25 -3.39 4.99
N ASN A 126 18.07 -4.44 4.19
CA ASN A 126 19.14 -5.40 3.95
C ASN A 126 19.96 -5.01 2.71
N GLY A 127 21.27 -5.15 2.82
CA GLY A 127 22.17 -4.98 1.69
C GLY A 127 21.92 -6.03 0.60
N ARG A 128 22.52 -5.82 -0.56
CA ARG A 128 22.40 -6.71 -1.71
C ARG A 128 23.15 -8.02 -1.47
N TYR A 129 22.45 -9.08 -1.13
CA TYR A 129 23.05 -10.41 -1.00
C TYR A 129 23.28 -11.07 -2.37
N ARG A 130 22.31 -10.91 -3.28
CA ARG A 130 22.41 -11.34 -4.70
C ARG A 130 21.73 -10.27 -5.58
N PRO A 131 21.95 -10.25 -6.90
CA PRO A 131 21.36 -9.24 -7.78
C PRO A 131 19.85 -9.08 -7.67
N TRP A 132 19.14 -10.10 -7.21
CA TRP A 132 17.68 -10.15 -7.08
C TRP A 132 17.18 -10.14 -5.62
N ASN A 133 18.07 -10.10 -4.63
CA ASN A 133 17.71 -10.18 -3.22
C ASN A 133 18.07 -8.86 -2.51
N ASN A 134 17.22 -7.87 -2.69
CA ASN A 134 17.37 -6.53 -2.13
C ASN A 134 16.08 -6.20 -1.37
N GLY A 135 15.97 -6.69 -0.15
CA GLY A 135 14.72 -6.62 0.60
C GLY A 135 14.85 -5.94 1.94
N ALA A 136 13.70 -5.83 2.61
CA ALA A 136 13.59 -5.42 3.99
C ALA A 136 13.24 -6.63 4.87
N SER A 137 13.51 -6.53 6.16
CA SER A 137 13.15 -7.53 7.17
C SER A 137 12.86 -6.83 8.51
N VAL A 138 12.41 -7.59 9.50
CA VAL A 138 12.37 -7.14 10.90
C VAL A 138 13.44 -7.90 11.64
N ASP A 139 14.40 -7.18 12.18
CA ASP A 139 15.49 -7.77 12.96
C ASP A 139 15.26 -7.50 14.46
N ASP A 140 15.47 -8.54 15.28
CA ASP A 140 15.26 -8.43 16.70
C ASP A 140 16.31 -7.52 17.33
N VAL A 141 15.85 -6.69 18.24
CA VAL A 141 16.69 -5.69 18.90
C VAL A 141 16.54 -5.83 20.39
N ASP A 142 17.66 -5.82 21.10
CA ASP A 142 17.61 -5.68 22.55
C ASP A 142 17.07 -4.27 22.89
N VAL A 143 15.95 -4.26 23.59
CA VAL A 143 15.26 -3.00 24.01
C VAL A 143 16.14 -2.13 24.90
N ASN A 144 17.18 -2.70 25.54
CA ASN A 144 18.09 -1.98 26.41
C ASN A 144 19.24 -1.32 25.65
N ASP A 145 19.39 -1.60 24.35
CA ASP A 145 20.52 -1.13 23.51
C ASP A 145 20.06 -0.29 22.31
N ILE A 146 19.01 0.50 22.49
CA ILE A 146 18.46 1.39 21.44
C ILE A 146 19.54 2.37 20.91
N GLY A 147 20.55 2.70 21.73
CA GLY A 147 21.64 3.58 21.34
C GLY A 147 22.63 2.99 20.32
N ASN A 148 22.71 1.66 20.20
CA ASN A 148 23.65 0.94 19.33
C ASN A 148 22.96 0.20 18.18
N LEU A 149 21.75 0.64 17.80
CA LEU A 149 21.04 0.03 16.68
C LEU A 149 21.83 0.17 15.38
N SER A 150 21.83 -0.89 14.59
CA SER A 150 22.46 -0.90 13.27
C SER A 150 21.95 0.25 12.40
N THR A 151 22.85 0.94 11.69
CA THR A 151 22.49 2.00 10.72
C THR A 151 21.55 1.53 9.62
N MET A 152 21.52 0.21 9.36
CA MET A 152 20.58 -0.43 8.45
C MET A 152 19.12 -0.34 8.90
N MET A 153 18.85 0.00 10.17
CA MET A 153 17.50 0.20 10.72
C MET A 153 17.06 1.67 10.72
N HIS A 154 17.94 2.57 10.30
CA HIS A 154 17.66 4.01 10.25
C HIS A 154 16.94 4.38 8.95
N TRP A 155 15.77 5.00 9.10
CA TRP A 155 14.97 5.46 7.98
C TRP A 155 14.81 6.98 7.99
N VAL A 156 14.95 7.58 6.84
CA VAL A 156 14.57 8.96 6.58
C VAL A 156 13.13 8.92 6.04
N VAL A 157 12.26 9.70 6.67
CA VAL A 157 10.87 9.87 6.23
C VAL A 157 10.82 11.06 5.31
N GLU A 158 10.36 10.86 4.08
CA GLU A 158 10.17 11.93 3.11
C GLU A 158 8.67 12.07 2.83
N ASP A 159 8.10 13.24 3.08
CA ASP A 159 6.72 13.53 2.77
C ASP A 159 6.47 13.50 1.26
N ILE A 160 5.30 13.00 0.88
CA ILE A 160 4.80 13.06 -0.49
C ILE A 160 3.61 14.03 -0.50
N PRO A 161 3.71 15.15 -1.21
CA PRO A 161 2.59 16.07 -1.34
C PRO A 161 1.34 15.37 -1.88
N ALA A 162 0.18 15.81 -1.43
CA ALA A 162 -1.07 15.39 -2.03
C ALA A 162 -1.39 16.27 -3.23
N ARG A 163 -1.98 15.66 -4.26
CA ARG A 163 -2.62 16.38 -5.36
C ARG A 163 -4.09 16.04 -5.44
N GLU A 164 -4.90 16.99 -5.87
CA GLU A 164 -6.36 16.85 -5.97
C GLU A 164 -6.79 16.15 -7.26
N ILE A 165 -5.99 16.30 -8.31
CA ILE A 165 -6.32 15.76 -9.64
C ILE A 165 -5.84 14.32 -9.73
N MET A 166 -6.75 13.41 -10.13
CA MET A 166 -6.41 12.01 -10.37
C MET A 166 -5.31 11.89 -11.42
N PRO A 167 -4.23 11.13 -11.16
CA PRO A 167 -3.22 10.85 -12.16
C PRO A 167 -3.81 10.07 -13.35
N LEU A 168 -3.22 10.26 -14.52
CA LEU A 168 -3.58 9.45 -15.68
C LEU A 168 -3.30 7.97 -15.37
N LEU A 169 -4.31 7.12 -15.55
CA LEU A 169 -4.13 5.69 -15.40
C LEU A 169 -3.16 5.17 -16.48
N PRO A 170 -2.27 4.23 -16.11
CA PRO A 170 -1.35 3.64 -17.05
C PRO A 170 -2.11 2.95 -18.19
N ARG A 171 -1.83 3.38 -19.41
CA ARG A 171 -2.43 2.75 -20.59
C ARG A 171 -1.71 1.44 -20.88
N PRO A 172 -2.44 0.35 -21.19
CA PRO A 172 -1.81 -0.90 -21.54
C PRO A 172 -0.94 -0.71 -22.81
N ALA A 173 0.27 -1.29 -22.76
CA ALA A 173 1.08 -1.37 -23.97
C ALA A 173 0.31 -2.14 -25.04
N TRP A 174 0.38 -1.69 -26.32
CA TRP A 174 -0.33 -2.29 -27.45
C TRP A 174 0.06 -3.76 -27.74
N LEU A 175 1.20 -4.20 -27.20
CA LEU A 175 1.71 -5.59 -27.25
C LEU A 175 1.25 -6.44 -26.04
N THR A 176 0.07 -6.22 -25.48
CA THR A 176 -0.43 -7.10 -24.42
C THR A 176 -0.83 -8.46 -24.98
N LEU A 177 -0.44 -9.53 -24.27
CA LEU A 177 -0.88 -10.90 -24.56
C LEU A 177 -2.41 -10.97 -24.65
N PRO A 178 -2.96 -11.81 -25.55
CA PRO A 178 -4.40 -12.00 -25.62
C PRO A 178 -4.99 -12.32 -24.25
N ALA A 179 -6.17 -11.79 -23.96
CA ALA A 179 -6.87 -12.00 -22.68
C ALA A 179 -7.04 -13.50 -22.30
N VAL A 180 -7.06 -14.37 -23.33
CA VAL A 180 -7.20 -15.84 -23.16
C VAL A 180 -6.00 -16.47 -22.41
N ILE A 181 -4.84 -15.81 -22.37
CA ILE A 181 -3.62 -16.33 -21.71
C ILE A 181 -3.34 -15.59 -20.39
N SER A 182 -4.07 -14.51 -20.12
CA SER A 182 -3.88 -13.75 -18.91
C SER A 182 -4.63 -14.38 -17.74
N PRO A 183 -3.98 -14.54 -16.57
CA PRO A 183 -4.66 -15.07 -15.38
C PRO A 183 -5.81 -14.16 -14.98
N SER A 184 -6.90 -14.75 -14.52
CA SER A 184 -8.09 -14.03 -14.07
C SER A 184 -8.18 -14.00 -12.54
N ARG A 185 -8.81 -12.94 -12.03
CA ARG A 185 -9.16 -12.79 -10.62
C ARG A 185 -10.60 -12.33 -10.48
N VAL A 186 -11.16 -12.55 -9.31
CA VAL A 186 -12.47 -12.01 -8.94
C VAL A 186 -12.29 -10.57 -8.47
N ILE A 187 -13.08 -9.67 -9.06
CA ILE A 187 -13.25 -8.29 -8.57
C ILE A 187 -14.57 -8.26 -7.82
N VAL A 188 -14.52 -7.90 -6.56
CA VAL A 188 -15.70 -7.63 -5.73
C VAL A 188 -15.83 -6.12 -5.62
N TYR A 189 -16.98 -5.57 -6.01
CA TYR A 189 -17.20 -4.13 -5.98
C TYR A 189 -18.37 -3.75 -5.08
N VAL A 190 -18.24 -2.60 -4.46
CA VAL A 190 -19.30 -1.89 -3.77
C VAL A 190 -19.43 -0.53 -4.43
N TRP A 191 -20.61 -0.23 -4.95
CA TRP A 191 -20.94 1.05 -5.57
C TRP A 191 -21.57 1.97 -4.52
N LEU A 192 -21.00 3.16 -4.36
CA LEU A 192 -21.54 4.17 -3.44
C LEU A 192 -22.27 5.28 -4.19
N ASP A 193 -23.37 5.73 -3.61
CA ASP A 193 -24.06 6.94 -4.00
C ASP A 193 -23.28 8.20 -3.61
N ALA A 194 -23.81 9.35 -4.00
CA ALA A 194 -23.23 10.65 -3.70
C ALA A 194 -23.10 10.93 -2.20
N ASP A 195 -24.00 10.42 -1.39
CA ASP A 195 -24.00 10.54 0.08
C ASP A 195 -23.22 9.42 0.80
N GLY A 196 -22.59 8.48 0.04
CA GLY A 196 -21.81 7.38 0.59
C GLY A 196 -22.64 6.14 0.97
N THR A 197 -23.93 6.11 0.65
CA THR A 197 -24.75 4.89 0.83
C THR A 197 -24.45 3.86 -0.24
N VAL A 198 -24.58 2.58 0.09
CA VAL A 198 -24.38 1.47 -0.85
C VAL A 198 -25.56 1.39 -1.81
N LEU A 199 -25.33 1.67 -3.09
CA LEU A 199 -26.32 1.51 -4.16
C LEU A 199 -26.38 0.10 -4.70
N SER A 200 -25.23 -0.53 -4.86
CA SER A 200 -25.11 -1.89 -5.40
C SER A 200 -23.82 -2.54 -4.97
N GLU A 201 -23.83 -3.85 -4.89
CA GLU A 201 -22.64 -4.67 -4.69
C GLU A 201 -22.68 -5.86 -5.65
N GLY A 202 -21.51 -6.38 -5.99
CA GLY A 202 -21.43 -7.52 -6.87
C GLY A 202 -20.02 -7.98 -7.14
N SER A 203 -19.87 -8.93 -8.04
CA SER A 203 -18.57 -9.43 -8.43
C SER A 203 -18.55 -9.87 -9.89
N PHE A 204 -17.38 -9.77 -10.51
CA PHE A 204 -17.12 -10.28 -11.85
C PHE A 204 -15.68 -10.76 -11.99
N SER A 205 -15.44 -11.58 -13.02
CA SER A 205 -14.09 -12.06 -13.33
C SER A 205 -13.39 -11.09 -14.26
N PHE A 206 -12.17 -10.68 -13.88
CA PHE A 206 -11.32 -9.78 -14.68
C PHE A 206 -10.01 -10.47 -15.05
N SER A 207 -9.64 -10.41 -16.34
CA SER A 207 -8.39 -10.99 -16.85
C SER A 207 -7.33 -9.92 -17.12
N GLY A 208 -6.16 -10.13 -16.54
CA GLY A 208 -5.02 -9.22 -16.68
C GLY A 208 -4.80 -8.32 -15.48
N ARG A 209 -4.01 -7.25 -15.69
CA ARG A 209 -3.55 -6.35 -14.61
C ARG A 209 -3.85 -4.87 -14.86
N SER A 210 -4.22 -4.49 -16.05
CA SER A 210 -4.40 -3.09 -16.40
C SER A 210 -5.57 -2.45 -15.68
N VAL A 211 -5.29 -1.50 -14.79
CA VAL A 211 -6.30 -0.70 -14.08
C VAL A 211 -7.15 0.12 -15.05
N PHE A 212 -6.56 0.57 -16.16
CA PHE A 212 -7.29 1.26 -17.22
C PHE A 212 -8.36 0.37 -17.86
N ARG A 213 -8.00 -0.89 -18.17
CA ARG A 213 -8.97 -1.88 -18.71
C ARG A 213 -10.00 -2.28 -17.66
N LEU A 214 -9.58 -2.49 -16.42
CA LEU A 214 -10.50 -2.81 -15.32
C LEU A 214 -11.61 -1.74 -15.22
N ARG A 215 -11.24 -0.47 -15.25
CA ARG A 215 -12.22 0.62 -15.19
C ARG A 215 -13.22 0.56 -16.35
N SER A 216 -12.76 0.31 -17.57
CA SER A 216 -13.61 0.21 -18.76
C SER A 216 -14.51 -1.04 -18.72
N GLU A 217 -13.99 -2.17 -18.22
CA GLU A 217 -14.78 -3.41 -18.07
C GLU A 217 -15.83 -3.28 -16.97
N LEU A 218 -15.50 -2.60 -15.87
CA LEU A 218 -16.45 -2.31 -14.80
C LEU A 218 -17.61 -1.42 -15.32
N ALA A 219 -17.32 -0.34 -16.04
CA ALA A 219 -18.35 0.52 -16.61
C ALA A 219 -19.32 -0.28 -17.49
N ARG A 220 -18.78 -1.13 -18.37
CA ARG A 220 -19.59 -2.01 -19.23
C ARG A 220 -20.38 -3.02 -18.39
N TRP A 221 -19.78 -3.67 -17.40
CA TRP A 221 -20.45 -4.60 -16.51
C TRP A 221 -21.66 -3.98 -15.82
N LEU A 222 -21.52 -2.76 -15.31
CA LEU A 222 -22.60 -2.02 -14.65
C LEU A 222 -23.74 -1.70 -15.62
N ALA A 223 -23.44 -1.31 -16.86
CA ALA A 223 -24.42 -1.05 -17.89
C ALA A 223 -25.16 -2.33 -18.34
N ASP A 224 -24.41 -3.41 -18.60
CA ASP A 224 -24.98 -4.69 -19.08
C ASP A 224 -25.91 -5.34 -18.03
N ASN A 225 -25.67 -5.07 -16.73
CA ASN A 225 -26.52 -5.58 -15.64
C ASN A 225 -27.63 -4.58 -15.24
N GLY A 226 -27.80 -3.47 -15.96
CA GLY A 226 -28.84 -2.48 -15.69
C GLY A 226 -28.67 -1.72 -14.36
N ILE A 227 -27.45 -1.70 -13.82
CA ILE A 227 -27.17 -1.06 -12.54
C ILE A 227 -27.00 0.45 -12.75
N ALA A 228 -26.17 0.84 -13.70
CA ALA A 228 -25.99 2.23 -14.07
C ALA A 228 -25.35 2.38 -15.46
N ILE A 229 -25.66 3.47 -16.15
CA ILE A 229 -24.99 3.87 -17.38
C ILE A 229 -24.05 5.03 -17.01
N VAL A 230 -22.77 4.73 -16.88
CA VAL A 230 -21.72 5.70 -16.49
C VAL A 230 -20.53 5.54 -17.41
N ASP A 231 -19.99 6.65 -17.87
CA ASP A 231 -18.78 6.64 -18.68
C ASP A 231 -17.58 6.22 -17.87
N ALA A 232 -16.72 5.37 -18.44
CA ALA A 232 -15.55 4.86 -17.74
C ALA A 232 -14.64 5.97 -17.12
N PRO A 233 -14.41 7.13 -17.75
CA PRO A 233 -13.64 8.21 -17.15
C PRO A 233 -14.23 8.76 -15.84
N ASP A 234 -15.55 8.69 -15.67
CA ASP A 234 -16.23 9.21 -14.48
C ASP A 234 -16.22 8.24 -13.30
N LEU A 235 -15.75 7.01 -13.52
CA LEU A 235 -15.58 6.02 -12.46
C LEU A 235 -14.22 6.16 -11.79
N VAL A 236 -14.22 6.29 -10.47
CA VAL A 236 -13.03 6.19 -9.64
C VAL A 236 -13.10 4.91 -8.82
N MET A 237 -12.13 4.04 -9.02
CA MET A 237 -12.00 2.80 -8.25
C MET A 237 -11.09 3.06 -7.06
N CYS A 238 -11.54 2.66 -5.88
CA CYS A 238 -10.81 2.83 -4.63
C CYS A 238 -10.63 1.50 -3.92
N LEU A 239 -9.60 1.42 -3.10
CA LEU A 239 -9.34 0.31 -2.20
C LEU A 239 -9.83 0.68 -0.80
N PRO A 240 -10.61 -0.20 -0.12
CA PRO A 240 -11.02 0.04 1.25
C PRO A 240 -9.84 -0.07 2.21
N THR A 241 -9.93 0.65 3.33
CA THR A 241 -8.97 0.56 4.43
C THR A 241 -9.67 0.13 5.72
N ARG A 242 -8.87 -0.26 6.70
CA ARG A 242 -9.37 -0.69 8.01
C ARG A 242 -10.26 0.34 8.71
N ASP A 243 -9.93 1.61 8.58
CA ASP A 243 -10.63 2.72 9.25
C ASP A 243 -11.83 3.26 8.46
N GLY A 244 -12.28 2.53 7.44
CA GLY A 244 -13.41 2.90 6.60
C GLY A 244 -13.10 3.96 5.55
N ARG A 245 -11.86 4.38 5.40
CA ARG A 245 -11.43 5.28 4.32
C ARG A 245 -11.29 4.52 3.02
N ILE A 246 -11.21 5.28 1.95
CA ILE A 246 -10.99 4.77 0.61
C ILE A 246 -9.75 5.42 0.00
N PHE A 247 -8.93 4.62 -0.69
CA PHE A 247 -7.75 5.09 -1.41
C PHE A 247 -7.86 4.79 -2.89
N PRO A 248 -7.57 5.76 -3.75
CA PRO A 248 -7.75 5.58 -5.19
C PRO A 248 -6.77 4.53 -5.76
N LEU A 249 -7.30 3.63 -6.56
CA LEU A 249 -6.55 2.64 -7.31
C LEU A 249 -6.08 3.22 -8.64
N VAL A 250 -4.82 3.63 -8.71
CA VAL A 250 -4.26 4.36 -9.87
C VAL A 250 -3.09 3.67 -10.55
N VAL A 251 -2.73 2.47 -10.09
CA VAL A 251 -1.67 1.66 -10.70
C VAL A 251 -2.21 0.32 -11.16
N ASP A 252 -1.48 -0.36 -12.05
CA ASP A 252 -1.83 -1.71 -12.49
C ASP A 252 -1.85 -2.69 -11.31
N LEU A 253 -2.77 -3.64 -11.37
CA LEU A 253 -3.03 -4.62 -10.32
C LEU A 253 -1.78 -5.47 -10.02
N PRO A 254 -1.63 -5.95 -8.78
CA PRO A 254 -0.53 -6.85 -8.44
C PRO A 254 -0.66 -8.17 -9.21
N ARG A 255 0.41 -8.94 -9.27
CA ARG A 255 0.40 -10.27 -9.92
C ARG A 255 -0.36 -11.34 -9.13
N SER A 256 -0.61 -11.08 -7.85
CA SER A 256 -1.47 -11.94 -7.02
C SER A 256 -2.85 -12.10 -7.66
N LEU A 257 -3.39 -13.33 -7.64
CA LEU A 257 -4.73 -13.66 -8.16
C LEU A 257 -5.81 -13.65 -7.06
N GLN A 258 -5.46 -13.21 -5.87
CA GLN A 258 -6.45 -13.05 -4.80
C GLN A 258 -7.59 -12.12 -5.24
N PRO A 259 -8.82 -12.37 -4.76
CA PRO A 259 -9.92 -11.45 -4.97
C PRO A 259 -9.53 -10.02 -4.61
N LEU A 260 -9.98 -9.05 -5.40
CA LEU A 260 -9.73 -7.64 -5.16
C LEU A 260 -11.06 -6.96 -4.84
N HIS A 261 -11.14 -6.41 -3.63
CA HIS A 261 -12.27 -5.62 -3.19
C HIS A 261 -12.04 -4.16 -3.57
N ILE A 262 -13.00 -3.57 -4.28
CA ILE A 262 -12.97 -2.18 -4.69
C ILE A 262 -14.24 -1.45 -4.28
N ILE A 263 -14.08 -0.18 -3.95
CA ILE A 263 -15.19 0.75 -3.78
C ILE A 263 -15.22 1.66 -5.01
N VAL A 264 -16.40 1.81 -5.58
CA VAL A 264 -16.63 2.61 -6.80
C VAL A 264 -17.30 3.90 -6.42
N VAL A 265 -16.69 5.01 -6.83
CA VAL A 265 -17.17 6.39 -6.61
C VAL A 265 -17.28 7.08 -7.96
N ILE A 266 -18.16 8.07 -8.07
CA ILE A 266 -18.31 8.88 -9.28
C ILE A 266 -17.57 10.21 -9.12
N VAL A 267 -16.92 10.64 -10.18
CA VAL A 267 -16.29 11.96 -10.26
C VAL A 267 -17.32 13.07 -9.97
N GLY A 268 -16.94 14.04 -9.13
CA GLY A 268 -17.79 15.16 -8.74
C GLY A 268 -18.75 14.89 -7.59
N THR A 269 -18.74 13.66 -7.02
CA THR A 269 -19.49 13.38 -5.78
C THR A 269 -18.68 13.79 -4.53
N PRO A 270 -19.33 14.04 -3.37
CA PRO A 270 -18.64 14.34 -2.12
C PRO A 270 -17.61 13.27 -1.73
N ALA A 271 -17.91 11.99 -2.01
CA ALA A 271 -16.97 10.89 -1.78
C ALA A 271 -15.70 10.97 -2.67
N HIS A 272 -15.83 11.54 -3.88
CA HIS A 272 -14.68 11.79 -4.76
C HIS A 272 -13.87 13.02 -4.30
N GLU A 273 -14.50 14.07 -3.82
CA GLU A 273 -13.83 15.33 -3.44
C GLU A 273 -12.88 15.17 -2.24
N VAL A 274 -13.11 14.16 -1.39
CA VAL A 274 -12.24 13.88 -0.25
C VAL A 274 -11.02 13.03 -0.62
N LEU A 275 -10.98 12.48 -1.85
CA LEU A 275 -9.84 11.67 -2.29
C LEU A 275 -8.58 12.54 -2.44
N ARG A 276 -7.47 11.98 -2.04
CA ARG A 276 -6.13 12.58 -2.21
C ARG A 276 -5.22 11.59 -2.90
N TYR A 277 -4.47 12.07 -3.86
CA TYR A 277 -3.54 11.25 -4.63
C TYR A 277 -2.11 11.61 -4.23
N ALA A 278 -1.24 10.61 -4.05
CA ALA A 278 0.16 10.89 -3.80
C ALA A 278 0.83 11.48 -5.04
N ASP A 279 1.42 12.68 -4.90
CA ASP A 279 2.24 13.28 -5.96
C ASP A 279 3.66 12.72 -5.90
N VAL A 280 3.84 11.54 -6.47
CA VAL A 280 5.13 10.82 -6.40
C VAL A 280 6.22 11.45 -7.25
N ASP A 281 5.88 12.38 -8.09
CA ASP A 281 6.82 13.09 -8.99
C ASP A 281 7.39 14.36 -8.35
N ALA A 282 6.81 14.81 -7.22
CA ALA A 282 7.26 15.96 -6.44
C ALA A 282 8.58 15.72 -5.69
#